data_2cbecd297ade55d701785195f68a5689
#
_entry.id   2cbecd297ade55d701785195f68a5689
#
_cell.length_a   1.000
_cell.length_b   1.000
_cell.length_c   1.000
_cell.angle_alpha   90.00
_cell.angle_beta   90.00
_cell.angle_gamma   90.00
#
_symmetry.space_group_name_H-M   'P 1'
#
loop_
_entity.id
_entity.type
_entity.pdbx_description
1 polymer ?
#
loop_
_entity_poly.entity_id
_entity_poly.type
_entity_poly.pdbx_seq_one_letter_code
_entity_poly.pdbx_strand_id
1 'polypeptide(L)'
;MTTPYAPHDAAETAAMLDAIGVDSEADLFDIPDAVSFDGEFGIPSRDERAVRGKFRRLLGRNDDLVEFLGRGHYDHYVPAVVEDLAARPEFLTSYTQYQPEITQGFLQALFEYQSLLVDLTGLDVANCSLYGAATALGEAATLARRVTGGDRVLVPDHLRAGTRATLENYAAGAGLAVESYPMDGGAVDVDALADALDADAALVYAESPTVRGVIEERLAAVGDLAAEHDALFCLGTDPVALALLEAPATVGADVVVGPADALGTGAAYGMGLGLFVTREDYLRQVPGRLVGASEDADGRRAFTLTLQTREQHIRRERATSNVCTNQAWLALRAAIHAAWLGPEGLVELAEDCVREARALAARIDGIDGLAAPVHDRHHFREFQVRTDQPAPALRDGLLDAGYAVHAVDEHRLQVCVTETVADRTDGLIEALRGVA
;
A
#
# COMPACT_ATOMS: atom_id res chain seq x y z
N MET A 1 35.64 -18.88 13.49
CA MET A 1 34.72 -18.88 14.67
C MET A 1 33.55 -19.81 14.32
N THR A 2 33.50 -20.97 14.92
CA THR A 2 32.42 -21.94 14.64
C THR A 2 31.10 -21.47 15.26
N THR A 3 30.02 -21.70 14.58
CA THR A 3 28.66 -21.42 15.07
C THR A 3 27.90 -22.74 15.22
N PRO A 4 26.79 -22.80 16.01
CA PRO A 4 25.96 -24.00 16.09
C PRO A 4 25.41 -24.47 14.73
N TYR A 5 25.32 -23.56 13.76
CA TYR A 5 24.82 -23.83 12.41
C TYR A 5 25.90 -24.21 11.41
N ALA A 6 27.17 -23.88 11.70
CA ALA A 6 28.36 -24.26 10.94
C ALA A 6 29.44 -24.66 11.94
N PRO A 7 29.33 -25.87 12.53
CA PRO A 7 30.17 -26.30 13.65
C PRO A 7 31.57 -26.73 13.24
N HIS A 8 31.83 -26.89 11.94
CA HIS A 8 33.09 -27.40 11.41
C HIS A 8 34.27 -26.47 11.71
N ASP A 9 35.38 -27.05 12.10
CA ASP A 9 36.63 -26.31 12.25
C ASP A 9 37.43 -26.29 10.93
N ALA A 10 38.56 -25.57 10.91
CA ALA A 10 39.38 -25.44 9.71
C ALA A 10 39.94 -26.76 9.19
N ALA A 11 40.22 -27.72 10.10
CA ALA A 11 40.74 -29.03 9.71
C ALA A 11 39.65 -29.89 9.06
N GLU A 12 38.44 -29.85 9.60
CA GLU A 12 37.28 -30.54 9.03
C GLU A 12 36.89 -29.93 7.66
N THR A 13 36.91 -28.59 7.55
CA THR A 13 36.70 -27.90 6.27
C THR A 13 37.73 -28.31 5.23
N ALA A 14 39.02 -28.33 5.59
CA ALA A 14 40.08 -28.75 4.69
C ALA A 14 39.92 -30.23 4.24
N ALA A 15 39.55 -31.12 5.15
CA ALA A 15 39.25 -32.51 4.79
C ALA A 15 38.07 -32.69 3.86
N MET A 16 37.03 -31.87 4.01
CA MET A 16 35.88 -31.84 3.07
C MET A 16 36.28 -31.36 1.69
N LEU A 17 37.07 -30.27 1.59
CA LEU A 17 37.57 -29.74 0.33
C LEU A 17 38.45 -30.75 -0.40
N ASP A 18 39.39 -31.41 0.33
CA ASP A 18 40.23 -32.47 -0.22
C ASP A 18 39.40 -33.66 -0.76
N ALA A 19 38.36 -34.06 -0.04
CA ALA A 19 37.50 -35.16 -0.44
C ALA A 19 36.75 -34.90 -1.74
N ILE A 20 36.48 -33.64 -2.09
CA ILE A 20 35.82 -33.23 -3.34
C ILE A 20 36.81 -32.72 -4.39
N GLY A 21 38.11 -32.65 -4.06
CA GLY A 21 39.16 -32.31 -5.01
C GLY A 21 39.28 -30.82 -5.38
N VAL A 22 38.97 -29.93 -4.42
CA VAL A 22 39.15 -28.48 -4.56
C VAL A 22 40.07 -27.94 -3.48
N ASP A 23 40.79 -26.85 -3.79
CA ASP A 23 41.80 -26.30 -2.89
C ASP A 23 41.21 -25.30 -1.87
N SER A 24 40.09 -24.66 -2.24
CA SER A 24 39.46 -23.64 -1.41
C SER A 24 37.93 -23.61 -1.55
N GLU A 25 37.25 -22.99 -0.59
CA GLU A 25 35.80 -22.75 -0.68
C GLU A 25 35.44 -21.88 -1.90
N ALA A 26 36.35 -20.98 -2.33
CA ALA A 26 36.15 -20.14 -3.50
C ALA A 26 36.03 -20.95 -4.81
N ASP A 27 36.73 -22.09 -4.87
CA ASP A 27 36.69 -22.97 -6.06
C ASP A 27 35.35 -23.71 -6.23
N LEU A 28 34.47 -23.66 -5.23
CA LEU A 28 33.11 -24.19 -5.30
C LEU A 28 32.15 -23.28 -6.11
N PHE A 29 32.58 -22.03 -6.37
CA PHE A 29 31.74 -21.02 -6.99
C PHE A 29 32.40 -20.48 -8.24
N ASP A 30 31.76 -20.60 -9.39
CA ASP A 30 32.21 -19.98 -10.64
C ASP A 30 31.74 -18.50 -10.67
N ILE A 31 32.42 -17.67 -9.88
CA ILE A 31 32.16 -16.24 -9.81
C ILE A 31 33.11 -15.50 -10.78
N PRO A 32 32.60 -14.82 -11.80
CA PRO A 32 33.45 -14.04 -12.71
C PRO A 32 34.25 -12.98 -11.96
N ASP A 33 35.54 -12.83 -12.27
CA ASP A 33 36.44 -11.84 -11.65
C ASP A 33 35.87 -10.41 -11.69
N ALA A 34 35.14 -10.07 -12.73
CA ALA A 34 34.54 -8.74 -12.91
C ALA A 34 33.47 -8.38 -11.84
N VAL A 35 32.93 -9.38 -11.14
CA VAL A 35 31.91 -9.19 -10.09
C VAL A 35 32.37 -9.76 -8.74
N SER A 36 33.59 -10.30 -8.67
CA SER A 36 34.19 -10.77 -7.42
C SER A 36 34.55 -9.58 -6.52
N PHE A 37 34.21 -9.69 -5.26
CA PHE A 37 34.51 -8.69 -4.25
C PHE A 37 35.55 -9.23 -3.27
N ASP A 38 36.81 -8.88 -3.48
CA ASP A 38 37.94 -9.29 -2.64
C ASP A 38 38.23 -8.35 -1.46
N GLY A 39 37.38 -7.34 -1.27
CA GLY A 39 37.57 -6.32 -0.25
C GLY A 39 36.84 -6.65 1.07
N GLU A 40 37.19 -5.90 2.09
CA GLU A 40 36.42 -5.87 3.33
C GLU A 40 35.27 -4.84 3.20
N PHE A 41 34.10 -5.18 3.79
CA PHE A 41 32.96 -4.24 3.81
C PHE A 41 33.23 -2.95 4.61
N GLY A 42 34.34 -2.85 5.33
CA GLY A 42 34.63 -1.70 6.18
C GLY A 42 33.67 -1.50 7.34
N ILE A 43 32.84 -2.52 7.65
CA ILE A 43 31.89 -2.49 8.74
C ILE A 43 32.55 -3.09 9.97
N PRO A 44 32.87 -2.29 11.00
CA PRO A 44 33.52 -2.81 12.19
C PRO A 44 32.56 -3.74 12.96
N SER A 45 33.08 -4.87 13.43
CA SER A 45 32.34 -5.76 14.31
C SER A 45 31.92 -5.01 15.58
N ARG A 46 30.66 -5.20 15.98
CA ARG A 46 30.08 -4.63 17.20
C ARG A 46 29.29 -5.68 17.95
N ASP A 47 29.28 -5.59 19.27
CA ASP A 47 28.38 -6.40 20.09
C ASP A 47 26.92 -5.95 19.94
N GLU A 48 25.97 -6.83 20.26
CA GLU A 48 24.54 -6.58 20.18
C GLU A 48 24.11 -5.32 20.96
N ARG A 49 24.65 -5.13 22.17
CA ARG A 49 24.33 -3.98 23.01
C ARG A 49 24.71 -2.66 22.34
N ALA A 50 25.89 -2.60 21.72
CA ALA A 50 26.35 -1.41 20.98
C ALA A 50 25.46 -1.13 19.76
N VAL A 51 25.10 -2.18 19.01
CA VAL A 51 24.19 -2.07 17.84
C VAL A 51 22.81 -1.58 18.29
N ARG A 52 22.19 -2.23 19.26
CA ARG A 52 20.88 -1.82 19.81
C ARG A 52 20.90 -0.39 20.36
N GLY A 53 21.97 -0.03 21.09
CA GLY A 53 22.13 1.33 21.60
C GLY A 53 22.25 2.39 20.50
N LYS A 54 22.96 2.06 19.41
CA LYS A 54 23.07 2.95 18.24
C LYS A 54 21.71 3.15 17.57
N PHE A 55 20.99 2.06 17.26
CA PHE A 55 19.70 2.15 16.58
C PHE A 55 18.63 2.81 17.45
N ARG A 56 18.57 2.53 18.74
CA ARG A 56 17.66 3.23 19.66
C ARG A 56 17.87 4.75 19.64
N ARG A 57 19.12 5.22 19.67
CA ARG A 57 19.41 6.67 19.58
C ARG A 57 19.10 7.25 18.21
N LEU A 58 19.29 6.48 17.14
CA LEU A 58 19.01 6.95 15.78
C LEU A 58 17.51 7.07 15.54
N LEU A 59 16.76 6.02 15.87
CA LEU A 59 15.30 5.96 15.69
C LEU A 59 14.57 6.89 16.67
N GLY A 60 15.07 7.02 17.91
CA GLY A 60 14.50 7.91 18.91
C GLY A 60 14.51 9.41 18.54
N ARG A 61 15.12 9.79 17.41
CA ARG A 61 15.00 11.15 16.88
C ARG A 61 13.61 11.47 16.34
N ASN A 62 12.84 10.44 16.03
CA ASN A 62 11.48 10.57 15.53
C ASN A 62 10.44 10.55 16.67
N ASP A 63 10.82 10.10 17.89
CA ASP A 63 9.88 9.88 18.99
C ASP A 63 9.21 11.19 19.48
N ASP A 64 9.87 12.33 19.31
CA ASP A 64 9.37 13.64 19.72
C ASP A 64 8.66 14.42 18.61
N LEU A 65 8.57 13.84 17.40
CA LEU A 65 7.90 14.48 16.26
C LEU A 65 6.40 14.20 16.27
N VAL A 66 5.62 15.25 16.00
CA VAL A 66 4.20 15.15 15.70
C VAL A 66 4.05 15.12 14.18
N GLU A 67 3.61 13.99 13.64
CA GLU A 67 3.66 13.71 12.20
C GLU A 67 2.30 13.99 11.55
N PHE A 68 2.18 15.13 10.85
CA PHE A 68 1.07 15.43 9.94
C PHE A 68 1.37 14.95 8.51
N LEU A 69 1.95 13.77 8.42
CA LEU A 69 2.35 13.11 7.18
C LEU A 69 1.20 12.24 6.64
N GLY A 70 1.14 12.08 5.32
CA GLY A 70 0.11 11.30 4.64
C GLY A 70 0.64 10.76 3.32
N ARG A 71 -0.03 11.10 2.21
CA ARG A 71 0.35 10.71 0.84
C ARG A 71 0.37 9.20 0.61
N GLY A 72 -0.67 8.52 1.14
CA GLY A 72 -0.88 7.09 0.97
C GLY A 72 -0.27 6.22 2.08
N HIS A 73 0.25 6.83 3.16
CA HIS A 73 0.56 6.15 4.41
C HIS A 73 -0.10 6.94 5.54
N TYR A 74 -1.08 6.34 6.18
CA TYR A 74 -1.92 7.01 7.17
C TYR A 74 -1.77 6.33 8.51
N ASP A 75 -1.40 7.11 9.52
CA ASP A 75 -1.28 6.61 10.88
C ASP A 75 -2.64 6.71 11.57
N HIS A 76 -3.27 5.58 11.80
CA HIS A 76 -4.47 5.43 12.61
C HIS A 76 -4.17 4.67 13.89
N TYR A 77 -4.90 4.95 14.95
CA TYR A 77 -4.73 4.28 16.22
C TYR A 77 -5.01 2.78 16.11
N VAL A 78 -4.01 1.97 16.41
CA VAL A 78 -4.13 0.51 16.43
C VAL A 78 -4.39 0.04 17.85
N PRO A 79 -5.56 -0.52 18.17
CA PRO A 79 -5.88 -0.97 19.51
C PRO A 79 -5.03 -2.17 19.94
N ALA A 80 -4.71 -2.26 21.25
CA ALA A 80 -3.85 -3.31 21.80
C ALA A 80 -4.34 -4.73 21.47
N VAL A 81 -5.65 -4.93 21.34
CA VAL A 81 -6.25 -6.22 20.99
C VAL A 81 -5.77 -6.72 19.61
N VAL A 82 -5.43 -5.83 18.67
CA VAL A 82 -4.89 -6.22 17.37
C VAL A 82 -3.51 -6.84 17.53
N GLU A 83 -2.65 -6.24 18.36
CA GLU A 83 -1.32 -6.79 18.68
C GLU A 83 -1.44 -8.15 19.38
N ASP A 84 -2.27 -8.23 20.42
CA ASP A 84 -2.42 -9.42 21.24
C ASP A 84 -2.94 -10.62 20.43
N LEU A 85 -3.95 -10.41 19.60
CA LEU A 85 -4.51 -11.47 18.77
C LEU A 85 -3.59 -11.86 17.63
N ALA A 86 -2.99 -10.87 16.92
CA ALA A 86 -2.09 -11.16 15.80
C ALA A 86 -0.77 -11.81 16.23
N ALA A 87 -0.34 -11.63 17.49
CA ALA A 87 0.86 -12.25 18.05
C ALA A 87 0.64 -13.70 18.52
N ARG A 88 -0.56 -14.24 18.44
CA ARG A 88 -0.85 -15.59 18.88
C ARG A 88 -0.10 -16.65 18.04
N PRO A 89 0.49 -17.66 18.67
CA PRO A 89 1.25 -18.71 17.97
C PRO A 89 0.45 -19.42 16.87
N GLU A 90 -0.88 -19.53 17.04
CA GLU A 90 -1.77 -20.16 16.05
C GLU A 90 -1.74 -19.46 14.68
N PHE A 91 -1.42 -18.17 14.65
CA PHE A 91 -1.29 -17.39 13.41
C PHE A 91 0.17 -17.27 12.94
N LEU A 92 1.13 -17.22 13.86
CA LEU A 92 2.53 -16.93 13.53
C LEU A 92 3.32 -18.16 13.07
N THR A 93 2.88 -19.38 13.36
CA THR A 93 3.61 -20.61 13.05
C THR A 93 3.38 -21.12 11.63
N SER A 94 2.47 -20.53 10.87
CA SER A 94 2.15 -20.89 9.50
C SER A 94 2.73 -19.86 8.52
N TYR A 95 3.77 -20.23 7.80
CA TYR A 95 4.37 -19.37 6.76
C TYR A 95 3.38 -19.10 5.62
N THR A 96 2.76 -20.16 5.11
CA THR A 96 1.68 -20.08 4.13
C THR A 96 0.65 -21.15 4.43
N GLN A 97 -0.63 -20.80 4.25
CA GLN A 97 -1.75 -21.64 4.63
C GLN A 97 -2.03 -22.76 3.60
N TYR A 98 -0.99 -23.42 3.09
CA TYR A 98 -1.12 -24.50 2.12
C TYR A 98 -1.74 -25.78 2.68
N GLN A 99 -1.63 -25.99 3.99
CA GLN A 99 -2.18 -27.14 4.68
C GLN A 99 -3.47 -26.75 5.42
N PRO A 100 -4.62 -26.81 4.75
CA PRO A 100 -5.88 -26.35 5.34
C PRO A 100 -6.25 -27.10 6.62
N GLU A 101 -5.78 -28.34 6.79
CA GLU A 101 -6.08 -29.19 7.96
C GLU A 101 -5.60 -28.57 9.28
N ILE A 102 -4.54 -27.77 9.24
CA ILE A 102 -3.92 -27.16 10.44
C ILE A 102 -4.08 -25.64 10.50
N THR A 103 -4.67 -25.02 9.48
CA THR A 103 -4.74 -23.54 9.35
C THR A 103 -6.17 -23.01 9.22
N GLN A 104 -7.19 -23.80 9.58
CA GLN A 104 -8.60 -23.43 9.38
C GLN A 104 -8.96 -22.08 9.99
N GLY A 105 -8.51 -21.79 11.22
CA GLY A 105 -8.80 -20.50 11.87
C GLY A 105 -8.18 -19.31 11.15
N PHE A 106 -6.96 -19.46 10.64
CA PHE A 106 -6.30 -18.40 9.88
C PHE A 106 -6.95 -18.22 8.50
N LEU A 107 -7.26 -19.30 7.81
CA LEU A 107 -7.99 -19.24 6.53
C LEU A 107 -9.36 -18.58 6.69
N GLN A 108 -10.10 -18.91 7.77
CA GLN A 108 -11.36 -18.24 8.07
C GLN A 108 -11.17 -16.73 8.25
N ALA A 109 -10.19 -16.29 9.04
CA ALA A 109 -9.92 -14.86 9.25
C ALA A 109 -9.56 -14.14 7.93
N LEU A 110 -8.80 -14.79 7.06
CA LEU A 110 -8.48 -14.24 5.72
C LEU A 110 -9.72 -14.20 4.81
N PHE A 111 -10.61 -15.18 4.91
CA PHE A 111 -11.90 -15.15 4.21
C PHE A 111 -12.79 -14.00 4.69
N GLU A 112 -12.80 -13.73 5.98
CA GLU A 112 -13.53 -12.58 6.57
C GLU A 112 -12.93 -11.25 6.11
N TYR A 113 -11.58 -11.16 6.01
CA TYR A 113 -10.91 -10.00 5.39
C TYR A 113 -11.35 -9.76 3.94
N GLN A 114 -11.38 -10.82 3.12
CA GLN A 114 -11.86 -10.72 1.74
C GLN A 114 -13.32 -10.26 1.68
N SER A 115 -14.18 -10.82 2.56
CA SER A 115 -15.60 -10.47 2.64
C SER A 115 -15.80 -8.99 3.02
N LEU A 116 -15.01 -8.49 3.97
CA LEU A 116 -15.00 -7.06 4.34
C LEU A 116 -14.72 -6.17 3.14
N LEU A 117 -13.70 -6.50 2.34
CA LEU A 117 -13.35 -5.70 1.16
C LEU A 117 -14.44 -5.78 0.07
N VAL A 118 -15.06 -6.94 -0.11
CA VAL A 118 -16.23 -7.14 -0.99
C VAL A 118 -17.40 -6.25 -0.54
N ASP A 119 -17.73 -6.26 0.73
CA ASP A 119 -18.83 -5.46 1.29
C ASP A 119 -18.57 -3.95 1.12
N LEU A 120 -17.34 -3.48 1.39
CA LEU A 120 -16.97 -2.07 1.26
C LEU A 120 -16.95 -1.57 -0.20
N THR A 121 -16.59 -2.43 -1.13
CA THR A 121 -16.45 -2.03 -2.55
C THR A 121 -17.70 -2.29 -3.38
N GLY A 122 -18.56 -3.20 -2.93
CA GLY A 122 -19.70 -3.70 -3.69
C GLY A 122 -19.32 -4.56 -4.89
N LEU A 123 -18.03 -4.93 -5.04
CA LEU A 123 -17.54 -5.88 -6.04
C LEU A 123 -17.55 -7.30 -5.48
N ASP A 124 -17.23 -8.30 -6.31
CA ASP A 124 -17.55 -9.70 -6.00
C ASP A 124 -16.40 -10.49 -5.39
N VAL A 125 -15.14 -10.13 -5.74
CA VAL A 125 -13.97 -10.96 -5.44
C VAL A 125 -12.81 -10.13 -4.93
N ALA A 126 -12.37 -10.41 -3.69
CA ALA A 126 -11.15 -9.83 -3.12
C ALA A 126 -10.08 -10.89 -2.93
N ASN A 127 -8.81 -10.56 -3.16
CA ASN A 127 -7.72 -11.44 -2.76
C ASN A 127 -7.35 -11.27 -1.28
N CYS A 128 -6.59 -12.22 -0.73
CA CYS A 128 -6.18 -12.15 0.66
C CYS A 128 -4.79 -11.54 0.87
N SER A 129 -4.27 -10.82 -0.09
CA SER A 129 -3.48 -9.60 -0.02
C SER A 129 -2.42 -9.45 -1.12
N LEU A 130 -1.96 -8.23 -1.30
CA LEU A 130 -0.78 -7.86 -2.08
C LEU A 130 0.19 -7.05 -1.20
N TYR A 131 1.38 -6.75 -1.72
CA TYR A 131 2.44 -6.06 -0.97
C TYR A 131 2.12 -4.60 -0.65
N GLY A 132 1.31 -3.94 -1.48
CA GLY A 132 0.92 -2.55 -1.30
C GLY A 132 0.13 -2.03 -2.49
N ALA A 133 -0.38 -0.80 -2.37
CA ALA A 133 -1.21 -0.14 -3.39
C ALA A 133 -0.56 -0.09 -4.78
N ALA A 134 0.74 0.24 -4.84
CA ALA A 134 1.44 0.38 -6.11
C ALA A 134 1.58 -0.96 -6.87
N THR A 135 1.84 -2.06 -6.15
CA THR A 135 1.87 -3.40 -6.76
C THR A 135 0.47 -3.86 -7.15
N ALA A 136 -0.55 -3.50 -6.37
CA ALA A 136 -1.94 -3.79 -6.71
C ALA A 136 -2.35 -3.11 -8.03
N LEU A 137 -1.97 -1.85 -8.23
CA LEU A 137 -2.19 -1.14 -9.50
C LEU A 137 -1.43 -1.79 -10.67
N GLY A 138 -0.17 -2.20 -10.47
CA GLY A 138 0.60 -2.92 -11.48
C GLY A 138 -0.07 -4.24 -11.89
N GLU A 139 -0.60 -4.99 -10.93
CA GLU A 139 -1.36 -6.23 -11.19
C GLU A 139 -2.70 -5.95 -11.89
N ALA A 140 -3.39 -4.84 -11.55
CA ALA A 140 -4.61 -4.42 -12.25
C ALA A 140 -4.34 -4.09 -13.72
N ALA A 141 -3.25 -3.39 -14.01
CA ALA A 141 -2.83 -3.07 -15.37
C ALA A 141 -2.53 -4.34 -16.19
N THR A 142 -1.82 -5.30 -15.60
CA THR A 142 -1.54 -6.58 -16.29
C THR A 142 -2.78 -7.44 -16.46
N LEU A 143 -3.72 -7.40 -15.51
CA LEU A 143 -5.05 -8.02 -15.64
C LEU A 143 -5.81 -7.39 -16.83
N ALA A 144 -5.88 -6.05 -16.84
CA ALA A 144 -6.58 -5.33 -17.89
C ALA A 144 -6.03 -5.67 -19.29
N ARG A 145 -4.70 -5.71 -19.46
CA ARG A 145 -4.04 -6.15 -20.70
C ARG A 145 -4.52 -7.53 -21.16
N ARG A 146 -4.65 -8.48 -20.23
CA ARG A 146 -5.09 -9.84 -20.55
C ARG A 146 -6.57 -9.94 -20.92
N VAL A 147 -7.38 -9.07 -20.33
CA VAL A 147 -8.84 -9.07 -20.51
C VAL A 147 -9.26 -8.31 -21.76
N THR A 148 -8.78 -7.09 -21.93
CA THR A 148 -9.18 -6.20 -23.02
C THR A 148 -8.34 -6.40 -24.30
N GLY A 149 -7.08 -6.76 -24.15
CA GLY A 149 -6.10 -6.80 -25.24
C GLY A 149 -5.49 -5.42 -25.56
N GLY A 150 -5.96 -4.34 -24.95
CA GLY A 150 -5.42 -3.00 -25.08
C GLY A 150 -3.99 -2.89 -24.53
N ASP A 151 -3.21 -1.92 -24.94
CA ASP A 151 -1.80 -1.76 -24.55
C ASP A 151 -1.48 -0.40 -23.90
N ARG A 152 -2.50 0.40 -23.57
CA ARG A 152 -2.36 1.69 -22.90
C ARG A 152 -3.04 1.69 -21.53
N VAL A 153 -2.36 2.31 -20.55
CA VAL A 153 -2.86 2.55 -19.19
C VAL A 153 -2.90 4.05 -18.96
N LEU A 154 -4.08 4.60 -18.75
CA LEU A 154 -4.29 6.03 -18.50
C LEU A 154 -4.33 6.29 -16.99
N VAL A 155 -3.50 7.22 -16.50
CA VAL A 155 -3.39 7.58 -15.08
C VAL A 155 -3.40 9.09 -14.89
N PRO A 156 -3.81 9.63 -13.73
CA PRO A 156 -3.76 11.07 -13.49
C PRO A 156 -2.32 11.60 -13.48
N ASP A 157 -2.12 12.84 -13.94
CA ASP A 157 -0.82 13.50 -14.05
C ASP A 157 -0.11 13.66 -12.69
N HIS A 158 -0.88 13.70 -11.60
CA HIS A 158 -0.40 13.87 -10.24
C HIS A 158 -0.18 12.57 -9.48
N LEU A 159 -0.23 11.42 -10.15
CA LEU A 159 0.03 10.12 -9.51
C LEU A 159 1.37 10.14 -8.75
N ARG A 160 1.36 9.59 -7.52
CA ARG A 160 2.55 9.53 -6.68
C ARG A 160 3.73 8.88 -7.42
N ALA A 161 4.91 9.50 -7.37
CA ALA A 161 6.08 9.07 -8.15
C ALA A 161 6.46 7.59 -7.92
N GLY A 162 6.39 7.10 -6.67
CA GLY A 162 6.67 5.69 -6.37
C GLY A 162 5.63 4.73 -6.96
N THR A 163 4.35 5.13 -6.96
CA THR A 163 3.27 4.35 -7.58
C THR A 163 3.45 4.31 -9.09
N ARG A 164 3.76 5.45 -9.72
CA ARG A 164 4.06 5.55 -11.16
C ARG A 164 5.24 4.67 -11.54
N ALA A 165 6.37 4.78 -10.84
CA ALA A 165 7.57 3.99 -11.14
C ALA A 165 7.33 2.49 -11.03
N THR A 166 6.53 2.05 -10.03
CA THR A 166 6.13 0.65 -9.89
C THR A 166 5.25 0.21 -11.05
N LEU A 167 4.23 1.01 -11.40
CA LEU A 167 3.35 0.74 -12.54
C LEU A 167 4.13 0.64 -13.85
N GLU A 168 5.03 1.58 -14.12
CA GLU A 168 5.88 1.59 -15.32
C GLU A 168 6.78 0.35 -15.40
N ASN A 169 7.28 -0.14 -14.26
CA ASN A 169 8.04 -1.39 -14.21
C ASN A 169 7.19 -2.62 -14.58
N TYR A 170 5.96 -2.71 -14.07
CA TYR A 170 4.99 -3.76 -14.48
C TYR A 170 4.61 -3.63 -15.95
N ALA A 171 4.33 -2.42 -16.39
CA ALA A 171 3.93 -2.10 -17.76
C ALA A 171 5.00 -2.50 -18.77
N ALA A 172 6.28 -2.21 -18.50
CA ALA A 172 7.40 -2.58 -19.36
C ALA A 172 7.47 -4.09 -19.60
N GLY A 173 7.24 -4.90 -18.56
CA GLY A 173 7.21 -6.36 -18.67
C GLY A 173 6.00 -6.90 -19.41
N ALA A 174 4.88 -6.17 -19.40
CA ALA A 174 3.61 -6.57 -20.03
C ALA A 174 3.40 -5.98 -21.42
N GLY A 175 4.30 -5.14 -21.92
CA GLY A 175 4.16 -4.43 -23.19
C GLY A 175 3.04 -3.39 -23.16
N LEU A 176 2.89 -2.68 -22.03
CA LEU A 176 1.93 -1.60 -21.82
C LEU A 176 2.63 -0.24 -21.86
N ALA A 177 1.97 0.78 -22.39
CA ALA A 177 2.34 2.17 -22.29
C ALA A 177 1.56 2.84 -21.13
N VAL A 178 2.27 3.59 -20.27
CA VAL A 178 1.65 4.38 -19.20
C VAL A 178 1.60 5.83 -19.61
N GLU A 179 0.39 6.36 -19.78
CA GLU A 179 0.14 7.73 -20.21
C GLU A 179 -0.62 8.52 -19.15
N SER A 180 -0.39 9.84 -19.12
CA SER A 180 -1.07 10.70 -18.16
C SER A 180 -2.19 11.47 -18.80
N TYR A 181 -3.31 11.60 -18.10
CA TYR A 181 -4.34 12.57 -18.38
C TYR A 181 -4.30 13.72 -17.35
N PRO A 182 -4.69 14.95 -17.75
CA PRO A 182 -4.62 16.11 -16.87
C PRO A 182 -5.73 16.11 -15.82
N MET A 183 -5.49 16.90 -14.76
CA MET A 183 -6.45 17.18 -13.70
C MET A 183 -6.84 18.65 -13.70
N ASP A 184 -8.12 18.95 -13.50
CA ASP A 184 -8.65 20.30 -13.35
C ASP A 184 -9.07 20.60 -11.92
N GLY A 185 -8.44 21.61 -11.30
CA GLY A 185 -8.74 22.02 -9.93
C GLY A 185 -8.64 20.89 -8.89
N GLY A 186 -7.76 19.91 -9.13
CA GLY A 186 -7.55 18.75 -8.25
C GLY A 186 -8.45 17.55 -8.49
N ALA A 187 -9.39 17.63 -9.46
CA ALA A 187 -10.25 16.54 -9.89
C ALA A 187 -9.96 16.14 -11.35
N VAL A 188 -10.51 15.01 -11.81
CA VAL A 188 -10.35 14.53 -13.18
C VAL A 188 -10.88 15.55 -14.17
N ASP A 189 -10.07 15.92 -15.17
CA ASP A 189 -10.56 16.60 -16.37
C ASP A 189 -11.21 15.57 -17.30
N VAL A 190 -12.54 15.47 -17.21
CA VAL A 190 -13.33 14.46 -17.94
C VAL A 190 -13.24 14.64 -19.45
N ASP A 191 -13.22 15.88 -19.93
CA ASP A 191 -13.12 16.16 -21.36
C ASP A 191 -11.74 15.76 -21.90
N ALA A 192 -10.68 16.10 -21.18
CA ALA A 192 -9.33 15.71 -21.56
C ALA A 192 -9.09 14.19 -21.42
N LEU A 193 -9.74 13.52 -20.48
CA LEU A 193 -9.73 12.07 -20.39
C LEU A 193 -10.43 11.43 -21.59
N ALA A 194 -11.59 11.98 -22.00
CA ALA A 194 -12.31 11.52 -23.19
C ALA A 194 -11.48 11.66 -24.47
N ASP A 195 -10.77 12.78 -24.61
CA ASP A 195 -9.85 13.02 -25.74
C ASP A 195 -8.64 12.07 -25.76
N ALA A 196 -8.21 11.57 -24.58
CA ALA A 196 -7.09 10.65 -24.46
C ALA A 196 -7.47 9.16 -24.66
N LEU A 197 -8.75 8.83 -24.54
CA LEU A 197 -9.25 7.47 -24.68
C LEU A 197 -9.39 7.06 -26.14
N ASP A 198 -9.03 5.82 -26.43
CA ASP A 198 -9.23 5.16 -27.72
C ASP A 198 -9.42 3.65 -27.53
N ALA A 199 -9.51 2.92 -28.64
CA ALA A 199 -9.70 1.46 -28.62
C ALA A 199 -8.50 0.66 -28.10
N ASP A 200 -7.34 1.28 -27.95
CA ASP A 200 -6.12 0.64 -27.43
C ASP A 200 -5.97 0.85 -25.91
N ALA A 201 -6.88 1.56 -25.26
CA ALA A 201 -6.91 1.73 -23.81
C ALA A 201 -7.28 0.41 -23.11
N ALA A 202 -6.38 -0.11 -22.27
CA ALA A 202 -6.64 -1.29 -21.45
C ALA A 202 -7.26 -0.91 -20.10
N LEU A 203 -6.76 0.16 -19.49
CA LEU A 203 -7.12 0.58 -18.14
C LEU A 203 -7.16 2.09 -18.02
N VAL A 204 -8.21 2.60 -17.36
CA VAL A 204 -8.26 3.94 -16.80
C VAL A 204 -8.15 3.83 -15.29
N TYR A 205 -7.21 4.55 -14.69
CA TYR A 205 -7.04 4.61 -13.24
C TYR A 205 -7.38 6.00 -12.71
N ALA A 206 -8.23 6.08 -11.70
CA ALA A 206 -8.50 7.29 -10.92
C ALA A 206 -8.41 6.99 -9.42
N GLU A 207 -8.22 8.03 -8.59
CA GLU A 207 -8.11 7.90 -7.13
C GLU A 207 -9.20 8.70 -6.42
N SER A 208 -9.80 8.12 -5.38
CA SER A 208 -10.66 8.85 -4.43
C SER A 208 -10.52 8.25 -3.03
N PRO A 209 -9.96 8.98 -2.04
CA PRO A 209 -9.34 10.30 -2.17
C PRO A 209 -8.07 10.28 -3.03
N THR A 210 -7.79 11.39 -3.73
CA THR A 210 -6.56 11.52 -4.52
C THR A 210 -5.33 11.66 -3.60
N VAL A 211 -4.13 11.51 -4.16
CA VAL A 211 -2.88 11.78 -3.42
C VAL A 211 -2.77 13.22 -2.89
N ARG A 212 -3.61 14.14 -3.37
CA ARG A 212 -3.73 15.53 -2.86
C ARG A 212 -4.81 15.69 -1.80
N GLY A 213 -5.46 14.58 -1.42
CA GLY A 213 -6.51 14.53 -0.41
C GLY A 213 -7.92 14.85 -0.93
N VAL A 214 -8.08 15.22 -2.20
CA VAL A 214 -9.38 15.59 -2.80
C VAL A 214 -10.24 14.34 -2.95
N ILE A 215 -11.51 14.44 -2.56
CA ILE A 215 -12.55 13.46 -2.88
C ILE A 215 -12.98 13.68 -4.33
N GLU A 216 -12.78 12.67 -5.19
CA GLU A 216 -13.16 12.76 -6.59
C GLU A 216 -14.66 12.56 -6.77
N GLU A 217 -15.34 13.56 -7.29
CA GLU A 217 -16.80 13.58 -7.45
C GLU A 217 -17.26 13.12 -8.86
N ARG A 218 -16.31 12.91 -9.79
CA ARG A 218 -16.59 12.59 -11.20
C ARG A 218 -16.39 11.12 -11.55
N LEU A 219 -16.30 10.24 -10.54
CA LEU A 219 -15.98 8.81 -10.74
C LEU A 219 -16.96 8.10 -11.68
N ALA A 220 -18.26 8.41 -11.59
CA ALA A 220 -19.26 7.82 -12.48
C ALA A 220 -18.99 8.18 -13.96
N ALA A 221 -18.62 9.45 -14.24
CA ALA A 221 -18.26 9.85 -15.60
C ALA A 221 -16.97 9.16 -16.09
N VAL A 222 -16.01 8.91 -15.21
CA VAL A 222 -14.81 8.13 -15.55
C VAL A 222 -15.18 6.68 -15.89
N GLY A 223 -16.05 6.06 -15.08
CA GLY A 223 -16.54 4.70 -15.34
C GLY A 223 -17.30 4.57 -16.66
N ASP A 224 -18.20 5.53 -16.94
CA ASP A 224 -18.95 5.58 -18.20
C ASP A 224 -18.01 5.70 -19.41
N LEU A 225 -17.02 6.60 -19.37
CA LEU A 225 -16.03 6.77 -20.42
C LEU A 225 -15.17 5.51 -20.62
N ALA A 226 -14.71 4.88 -19.56
CA ALA A 226 -13.97 3.64 -19.67
C ALA A 226 -14.81 2.54 -20.35
N ALA A 227 -16.08 2.40 -19.97
CA ALA A 227 -16.99 1.42 -20.55
C ALA A 227 -17.31 1.70 -22.04
N GLU A 228 -17.43 2.97 -22.44
CA GLU A 228 -17.64 3.37 -23.84
C GLU A 228 -16.48 2.96 -24.77
N HIS A 229 -15.28 2.80 -24.20
CA HIS A 229 -14.07 2.43 -24.93
C HIS A 229 -13.60 0.98 -24.68
N ASP A 230 -14.43 0.14 -24.04
CA ASP A 230 -14.08 -1.25 -23.67
C ASP A 230 -12.82 -1.34 -22.77
N ALA A 231 -12.42 -0.27 -22.09
CA ALA A 231 -11.34 -0.22 -21.12
C ALA A 231 -11.85 -0.58 -19.72
N LEU A 232 -11.01 -1.16 -18.86
CA LEU A 232 -11.36 -1.37 -17.46
C LEU A 232 -11.18 -0.10 -16.64
N PHE A 233 -12.15 0.20 -15.77
CA PHE A 233 -12.00 1.25 -14.76
C PHE A 233 -11.42 0.69 -13.46
N CYS A 234 -10.25 1.16 -13.08
CA CYS A 234 -9.59 0.84 -11.82
C CYS A 234 -9.65 2.04 -10.87
N LEU A 235 -10.31 1.87 -9.72
CA LEU A 235 -10.40 2.90 -8.69
C LEU A 235 -9.37 2.66 -7.59
N GLY A 236 -8.55 3.67 -7.30
CA GLY A 236 -7.64 3.74 -6.16
C GLY A 236 -8.34 4.32 -4.93
N THR A 237 -8.34 3.59 -3.80
CA THR A 237 -8.97 4.04 -2.55
C THR A 237 -8.47 3.22 -1.35
N ASP A 238 -8.96 3.51 -0.16
CA ASP A 238 -8.62 2.77 1.06
C ASP A 238 -9.86 2.42 1.90
N PRO A 239 -9.78 1.41 2.79
CA PRO A 239 -10.94 0.92 3.54
C PRO A 239 -11.61 1.96 4.46
N VAL A 240 -10.85 2.94 4.98
CA VAL A 240 -11.42 3.99 5.84
C VAL A 240 -12.23 4.96 5.00
N ALA A 241 -11.73 5.34 3.82
CA ALA A 241 -12.46 6.18 2.88
C ALA A 241 -13.74 5.50 2.37
N LEU A 242 -13.68 4.21 2.08
CA LEU A 242 -14.82 3.42 1.60
C LEU A 242 -15.96 3.31 2.62
N ALA A 243 -15.70 3.50 3.91
CA ALA A 243 -16.75 3.51 4.93
C ALA A 243 -17.71 4.71 4.81
N LEU A 244 -17.31 5.77 4.14
CA LEU A 244 -18.08 7.02 3.98
C LEU A 244 -18.41 7.34 2.53
N LEU A 245 -17.54 6.98 1.60
CA LEU A 245 -17.69 7.30 0.19
C LEU A 245 -18.58 6.28 -0.52
N GLU A 246 -19.09 6.68 -1.69
CA GLU A 246 -19.90 5.81 -2.53
C GLU A 246 -19.15 4.52 -2.93
N ALA A 247 -19.85 3.39 -2.88
CA ALA A 247 -19.23 2.10 -3.18
C ALA A 247 -18.72 2.08 -4.65
N PRO A 248 -17.48 1.63 -4.88
CA PRO A 248 -16.87 1.58 -6.22
C PRO A 248 -17.70 0.91 -7.31
N ALA A 249 -18.45 -0.13 -6.96
CA ALA A 249 -19.34 -0.81 -7.93
C ALA A 249 -20.41 0.11 -8.49
N THR A 250 -20.88 1.12 -7.73
CA THR A 250 -21.95 2.04 -8.16
C THR A 250 -21.46 3.09 -9.16
N VAL A 251 -20.15 3.34 -9.19
CA VAL A 251 -19.51 4.26 -10.14
C VAL A 251 -18.85 3.54 -11.32
N GLY A 252 -19.15 2.26 -11.50
CA GLY A 252 -18.68 1.48 -12.64
C GLY A 252 -17.24 0.94 -12.53
N ALA A 253 -16.68 0.89 -11.34
CA ALA A 253 -15.34 0.30 -11.17
C ALA A 253 -15.34 -1.21 -11.45
N ASP A 254 -14.38 -1.67 -12.27
CA ASP A 254 -14.13 -3.07 -12.55
C ASP A 254 -13.12 -3.67 -11.59
N VAL A 255 -12.16 -2.85 -11.16
CA VAL A 255 -11.08 -3.21 -10.22
C VAL A 255 -10.92 -2.10 -9.20
N VAL A 256 -10.74 -2.48 -7.94
CA VAL A 256 -10.40 -1.56 -6.84
C VAL A 256 -9.07 -1.96 -6.25
N VAL A 257 -8.18 -0.98 -6.11
CA VAL A 257 -6.84 -1.18 -5.53
C VAL A 257 -6.56 -0.09 -4.51
N GLY A 258 -5.62 -0.33 -3.61
CA GLY A 258 -5.22 0.72 -2.69
C GLY A 258 -4.47 0.22 -1.45
N PRO A 259 -4.14 1.12 -0.52
CA PRO A 259 -3.53 0.76 0.76
C PRO A 259 -4.61 0.25 1.73
N ALA A 260 -4.47 -0.99 2.21
CA ALA A 260 -5.28 -1.51 3.31
C ALA A 260 -4.55 -1.43 4.66
N ASP A 261 -3.30 -1.01 4.66
CA ASP A 261 -2.45 -0.83 5.85
C ASP A 261 -2.87 0.34 6.75
N ALA A 262 -3.79 1.19 6.30
CA ALA A 262 -4.50 2.15 7.16
C ALA A 262 -5.23 1.47 8.34
N LEU A 263 -5.59 0.17 8.21
CA LEU A 263 -6.17 -0.63 9.28
C LEU A 263 -5.14 -1.60 9.87
N GLY A 264 -4.98 -1.57 11.18
CA GLY A 264 -4.25 -2.58 11.97
C GLY A 264 -2.72 -2.55 11.87
N THR A 265 -2.11 -1.66 11.08
CA THR A 265 -0.66 -1.66 10.89
C THR A 265 0.01 -0.43 11.48
N GLY A 266 -0.64 0.74 11.43
CA GLY A 266 -0.03 2.02 11.79
C GLY A 266 1.15 2.36 10.87
N ALA A 267 1.94 3.35 11.25
CA ALA A 267 3.13 3.77 10.51
C ALA A 267 4.31 2.79 10.72
N ALA A 268 4.24 1.56 10.18
CA ALA A 268 5.17 0.49 10.46
C ALA A 268 6.32 0.41 9.42
N TYR A 269 7.21 1.37 9.40
CA TYR A 269 8.50 1.32 8.66
C TYR A 269 8.40 0.96 7.18
N GLY A 270 7.33 1.39 6.50
CA GLY A 270 7.10 1.11 5.08
C GLY A 270 6.58 -0.30 4.80
N MET A 271 6.13 -1.03 5.80
CA MET A 271 5.33 -2.24 5.56
C MET A 271 4.00 -1.81 4.95
N GLY A 272 3.61 -2.46 3.86
CA GLY A 272 2.38 -2.17 3.15
C GLY A 272 1.46 -3.37 3.07
N LEU A 273 0.18 -3.09 2.94
CA LEU A 273 -0.85 -4.07 2.62
C LEU A 273 -1.66 -3.52 1.45
N GLY A 274 -1.60 -4.20 0.31
CA GLY A 274 -2.38 -3.84 -0.88
C GLY A 274 -3.72 -4.57 -0.88
N LEU A 275 -4.81 -3.84 -1.03
CA LEU A 275 -6.09 -4.43 -1.40
C LEU A 275 -6.19 -4.59 -2.91
N PHE A 276 -6.93 -5.62 -3.33
CA PHE A 276 -7.28 -5.87 -4.72
C PHE A 276 -8.64 -6.55 -4.76
N VAL A 277 -9.62 -5.87 -5.32
CA VAL A 277 -10.99 -6.36 -5.44
C VAL A 277 -11.44 -6.21 -6.89
N THR A 278 -12.22 -7.14 -7.38
CA THR A 278 -12.68 -7.11 -8.77
C THR A 278 -14.02 -7.82 -8.94
N ARG A 279 -14.60 -7.71 -10.13
CA ARG A 279 -15.84 -8.42 -10.52
C ARG A 279 -15.59 -9.92 -10.67
N GLU A 280 -16.62 -10.72 -10.50
CA GLU A 280 -16.59 -12.19 -10.67
C GLU A 280 -16.09 -12.60 -12.05
N ASP A 281 -16.40 -11.83 -13.09
CA ASP A 281 -15.96 -12.08 -14.47
C ASP A 281 -14.43 -12.24 -14.59
N TYR A 282 -13.68 -11.57 -13.71
CA TYR A 282 -12.22 -11.59 -13.70
C TYR A 282 -11.62 -12.52 -12.64
N LEU A 283 -12.42 -13.32 -11.95
CA LEU A 283 -11.97 -14.23 -10.89
C LEU A 283 -10.73 -15.03 -11.28
N ARG A 284 -10.65 -15.53 -12.52
CA ARG A 284 -9.52 -16.33 -13.01
C ARG A 284 -8.26 -15.51 -13.32
N GLN A 285 -8.35 -14.17 -13.28
CA GLN A 285 -7.26 -13.24 -13.56
C GLN A 285 -6.72 -12.56 -12.30
N VAL A 286 -7.39 -12.72 -11.16
CA VAL A 286 -7.00 -12.09 -9.88
C VAL A 286 -5.60 -12.52 -9.48
N PRO A 287 -4.68 -11.60 -9.14
CA PRO A 287 -3.35 -11.93 -8.64
C PRO A 287 -3.39 -12.44 -7.19
N GLY A 288 -2.27 -12.99 -6.73
CA GLY A 288 -2.11 -13.41 -5.34
C GLY A 288 -2.96 -14.62 -4.96
N ARG A 289 -3.39 -14.66 -3.71
CA ARG A 289 -4.07 -15.82 -3.12
C ARG A 289 -5.53 -15.52 -2.81
N LEU A 290 -6.37 -16.52 -3.00
CA LEU A 290 -7.79 -16.50 -2.63
C LEU A 290 -8.06 -17.60 -1.62
N VAL A 291 -8.80 -17.27 -0.58
CA VAL A 291 -9.40 -18.25 0.32
C VAL A 291 -10.83 -18.51 -0.12
N GLY A 292 -11.16 -19.78 -0.33
CA GLY A 292 -12.51 -20.24 -0.66
C GLY A 292 -13.14 -21.00 0.51
N ALA A 293 -14.45 -20.86 0.65
CA ALA A 293 -15.24 -21.70 1.53
C ALA A 293 -15.58 -23.03 0.82
N SER A 294 -15.50 -24.13 1.57
CA SER A 294 -15.85 -25.48 1.13
C SER A 294 -16.48 -26.26 2.27
N GLU A 295 -16.65 -27.55 2.11
CA GLU A 295 -17.08 -28.47 3.16
C GLU A 295 -16.04 -29.57 3.37
N ASP A 296 -15.89 -30.03 4.60
CA ASP A 296 -15.10 -31.19 4.94
C ASP A 296 -15.83 -32.51 4.62
N ALA A 297 -15.21 -33.64 4.90
CA ALA A 297 -15.78 -34.97 4.62
C ALA A 297 -17.07 -35.24 5.44
N ASP A 298 -17.29 -34.51 6.53
CA ASP A 298 -18.47 -34.62 7.40
C ASP A 298 -19.55 -33.57 7.03
N GLY A 299 -19.34 -32.78 5.98
CA GLY A 299 -20.26 -31.72 5.55
C GLY A 299 -20.20 -30.46 6.41
N ARG A 300 -19.13 -30.23 7.20
CA ARG A 300 -18.94 -29.03 7.97
C ARG A 300 -18.22 -28.00 7.14
N ARG A 301 -18.58 -26.70 7.32
CA ARG A 301 -17.88 -25.60 6.64
C ARG A 301 -16.40 -25.65 6.92
N ALA A 302 -15.61 -25.58 5.86
CA ALA A 302 -14.16 -25.56 5.86
C ALA A 302 -13.65 -24.47 4.92
N PHE A 303 -12.38 -24.10 5.06
CA PHE A 303 -11.73 -23.10 4.24
C PHE A 303 -10.47 -23.68 3.59
N THR A 304 -10.18 -23.25 2.37
CA THR A 304 -8.98 -23.68 1.64
C THR A 304 -8.44 -22.54 0.80
N LEU A 305 -7.13 -22.54 0.58
CA LEU A 305 -6.59 -21.75 -0.52
C LEU A 305 -7.09 -22.35 -1.82
N THR A 306 -7.74 -21.53 -2.64
CA THR A 306 -8.18 -21.98 -3.95
C THR A 306 -6.95 -22.39 -4.75
N LEU A 307 -6.97 -23.60 -5.34
CA LEU A 307 -5.92 -24.10 -6.22
C LEU A 307 -5.90 -23.27 -7.52
N GLN A 308 -5.38 -22.09 -7.38
CA GLN A 308 -5.17 -21.22 -8.52
C GLN A 308 -3.86 -21.63 -9.16
N THR A 309 -3.95 -22.25 -10.30
CA THR A 309 -2.80 -22.56 -11.15
C THR A 309 -2.16 -21.31 -11.77
N ARG A 310 -2.23 -20.19 -11.08
CA ARG A 310 -1.74 -18.88 -11.52
C ARG A 310 -0.30 -18.62 -11.09
N GLU A 311 0.15 -19.31 -10.05
CA GLU A 311 1.44 -19.06 -9.46
C GLU A 311 2.58 -19.52 -10.37
N GLN A 312 3.66 -18.75 -10.41
CA GLN A 312 4.81 -18.96 -11.29
C GLN A 312 5.43 -20.36 -11.13
N HIS A 313 5.54 -20.86 -9.91
CA HIS A 313 6.14 -22.18 -9.66
C HIS A 313 5.29 -23.34 -10.20
N ILE A 314 4.02 -23.10 -10.55
CA ILE A 314 3.12 -24.08 -11.18
C ILE A 314 3.03 -23.86 -12.69
N ARG A 315 2.80 -22.63 -13.13
CA ARG A 315 2.48 -22.29 -14.52
C ARG A 315 3.62 -21.67 -15.31
N ARG A 316 4.73 -21.31 -14.65
CA ARG A 316 5.89 -20.66 -15.27
C ARG A 316 5.47 -19.44 -16.11
N GLU A 317 5.75 -19.44 -17.40
CA GLU A 317 5.42 -18.36 -18.35
C GLU A 317 3.91 -18.09 -18.50
N ARG A 318 3.07 -19.04 -18.06
CA ARG A 318 1.60 -18.91 -18.09
C ARG A 318 1.03 -18.43 -16.76
N ALA A 319 1.87 -18.07 -15.79
CA ALA A 319 1.40 -17.47 -14.56
C ALA A 319 0.70 -16.13 -14.84
N THR A 320 -0.41 -15.88 -14.16
CA THR A 320 -1.12 -14.60 -14.27
C THR A 320 -0.48 -13.52 -13.42
N SER A 321 0.35 -13.89 -12.46
CA SER A 321 1.09 -13.00 -11.57
C SER A 321 2.37 -13.68 -11.09
N ASN A 322 3.40 -12.89 -10.84
CA ASN A 322 4.66 -13.31 -10.22
C ASN A 322 4.70 -13.03 -8.71
N VAL A 323 3.60 -12.57 -8.11
CA VAL A 323 3.47 -12.40 -6.67
C VAL A 323 3.56 -13.76 -6.00
N CYS A 324 4.66 -13.99 -5.27
CA CYS A 324 4.94 -15.29 -4.64
C CYS A 324 4.41 -15.37 -3.21
N THR A 325 4.69 -14.36 -2.39
CA THR A 325 4.22 -14.28 -1.01
C THR A 325 3.07 -13.31 -0.89
N ASN A 326 2.39 -13.35 0.23
CA ASN A 326 1.34 -12.42 0.56
C ASN A 326 1.60 -11.77 1.93
N GLN A 327 0.81 -10.76 2.24
CA GLN A 327 0.83 -10.06 3.52
C GLN A 327 -0.27 -10.59 4.45
N ALA A 328 -0.44 -11.92 4.51
CA ALA A 328 -1.57 -12.55 5.21
C ALA A 328 -1.67 -12.13 6.69
N TRP A 329 -0.54 -11.98 7.37
CA TRP A 329 -0.52 -11.51 8.75
C TRP A 329 -1.00 -10.06 8.88
N LEU A 330 -0.66 -9.19 7.93
CA LEU A 330 -1.16 -7.81 7.90
C LEU A 330 -2.65 -7.77 7.55
N ALA A 331 -3.12 -8.64 6.64
CA ALA A 331 -4.54 -8.80 6.34
C ALA A 331 -5.33 -9.27 7.57
N LEU A 332 -4.77 -10.21 8.36
CA LEU A 332 -5.35 -10.60 9.65
C LEU A 332 -5.46 -9.40 10.61
N ARG A 333 -4.40 -8.59 10.74
CA ARG A 333 -4.42 -7.39 11.59
C ARG A 333 -5.48 -6.39 11.15
N ALA A 334 -5.60 -6.15 9.85
CA ALA A 334 -6.61 -5.27 9.27
C ALA A 334 -8.03 -5.81 9.56
N ALA A 335 -8.26 -7.11 9.41
CA ALA A 335 -9.55 -7.74 9.75
C ALA A 335 -9.91 -7.61 11.23
N ILE A 336 -8.94 -7.83 12.14
CA ILE A 336 -9.14 -7.68 13.59
C ILE A 336 -9.48 -6.21 13.91
N HIS A 337 -8.76 -5.25 13.31
CA HIS A 337 -9.00 -3.83 13.56
C HIS A 337 -10.39 -3.41 13.05
N ALA A 338 -10.74 -3.79 11.82
CA ALA A 338 -12.06 -3.53 11.27
C ALA A 338 -13.19 -4.15 12.12
N ALA A 339 -13.00 -5.37 12.59
CA ALA A 339 -13.97 -6.04 13.48
C ALA A 339 -14.08 -5.34 14.84
N TRP A 340 -13.00 -4.78 15.37
CA TRP A 340 -12.99 -4.00 16.60
C TRP A 340 -13.74 -2.66 16.44
N LEU A 341 -13.53 -1.97 15.32
CA LEU A 341 -14.26 -0.73 14.99
C LEU A 341 -15.76 -1.02 14.77
N GLY A 342 -16.05 -2.12 14.11
CA GLY A 342 -17.40 -2.40 13.60
C GLY A 342 -17.84 -1.38 12.54
N PRO A 343 -19.04 -1.51 11.97
CA PRO A 343 -19.52 -0.63 10.93
C PRO A 343 -19.69 0.83 11.41
N GLU A 344 -20.19 1.02 12.61
CA GLU A 344 -20.41 2.36 13.18
C GLU A 344 -19.07 3.06 13.47
N GLY A 345 -18.11 2.38 14.12
CA GLY A 345 -16.81 2.98 14.43
C GLY A 345 -15.96 3.26 13.19
N LEU A 346 -16.10 2.46 12.12
CA LEU A 346 -15.40 2.72 10.86
C LEU A 346 -15.97 3.98 10.16
N VAL A 347 -17.28 4.18 10.20
CA VAL A 347 -17.93 5.39 9.69
C VAL A 347 -17.54 6.62 10.53
N GLU A 348 -17.58 6.53 11.85
CA GLU A 348 -17.17 7.59 12.76
C GLU A 348 -15.70 8.01 12.49
N LEU A 349 -14.79 7.05 12.32
CA LEU A 349 -13.40 7.31 11.99
C LEU A 349 -13.26 8.08 10.66
N ALA A 350 -14.02 7.69 9.64
CA ALA A 350 -14.01 8.34 8.33
C ALA A 350 -14.58 9.77 8.40
N GLU A 351 -15.68 9.99 9.13
CA GLU A 351 -16.28 11.30 9.36
C GLU A 351 -15.33 12.24 10.12
N ASP A 352 -14.62 11.71 11.13
CA ASP A 352 -13.62 12.43 11.89
C ASP A 352 -12.48 12.90 10.98
N CYS A 353 -11.99 12.07 10.07
CA CYS A 353 -10.98 12.45 9.09
C CYS A 353 -11.41 13.67 8.27
N VAL A 354 -12.62 13.65 7.72
CA VAL A 354 -13.16 14.76 6.91
C VAL A 354 -13.34 16.03 7.76
N ARG A 355 -13.89 15.88 8.96
CA ARG A 355 -14.16 16.99 9.86
C ARG A 355 -12.87 17.69 10.32
N GLU A 356 -11.87 16.92 10.74
CA GLU A 356 -10.60 17.45 11.24
C GLU A 356 -9.77 18.08 10.12
N ALA A 357 -9.72 17.47 8.93
CA ALA A 357 -9.05 18.06 7.79
C ALA A 357 -9.66 19.41 7.39
N ARG A 358 -10.99 19.50 7.33
CA ARG A 358 -11.70 20.74 7.03
C ARG A 358 -11.47 21.83 8.08
N ALA A 359 -11.53 21.45 9.36
CA ALA A 359 -11.31 22.39 10.48
C ALA A 359 -9.86 22.92 10.48
N LEU A 360 -8.88 22.04 10.27
CA LEU A 360 -7.48 22.43 10.24
C LEU A 360 -7.17 23.31 9.01
N ALA A 361 -7.69 22.96 7.81
CA ALA A 361 -7.51 23.78 6.61
C ALA A 361 -8.04 25.21 6.81
N ALA A 362 -9.24 25.37 7.36
CA ALA A 362 -9.82 26.69 7.63
C ALA A 362 -8.99 27.52 8.62
N ARG A 363 -8.33 26.87 9.60
CA ARG A 363 -7.45 27.55 10.55
C ARG A 363 -6.13 27.98 9.92
N ILE A 364 -5.59 27.16 9.02
CA ILE A 364 -4.35 27.47 8.27
C ILE A 364 -4.62 28.62 7.28
N ASP A 365 -5.76 28.64 6.60
CA ASP A 365 -6.15 29.72 5.68
C ASP A 365 -6.23 31.08 6.36
N GLY A 366 -6.46 31.13 7.67
CA GLY A 366 -6.42 32.33 8.48
C GLY A 366 -5.02 32.84 8.88
N ILE A 367 -3.93 32.23 8.35
CA ILE A 367 -2.54 32.66 8.63
C ILE A 367 -2.03 33.45 7.42
N ASP A 368 -1.49 34.65 7.65
CA ASP A 368 -0.93 35.50 6.61
C ASP A 368 0.17 34.75 5.83
N GLY A 369 0.14 34.81 4.51
CA GLY A 369 1.08 34.13 3.64
C GLY A 369 0.78 32.65 3.35
N LEU A 370 -0.31 32.09 3.90
CA LEU A 370 -0.79 30.74 3.65
C LEU A 370 -2.21 30.78 3.03
N ALA A 371 -2.52 29.77 2.19
CA ALA A 371 -3.87 29.58 1.69
C ALA A 371 -4.21 28.09 1.67
N ALA A 372 -5.32 27.69 2.30
CA ALA A 372 -5.75 26.31 2.44
C ALA A 372 -7.28 26.15 2.42
N PRO A 373 -7.79 25.11 1.78
CA PRO A 373 -7.06 24.18 0.92
C PRO A 373 -6.72 24.82 -0.44
N VAL A 374 -5.69 24.29 -1.14
CA VAL A 374 -5.31 24.77 -2.50
C VAL A 374 -6.43 24.55 -3.50
N HIS A 375 -7.13 23.43 -3.38
CA HIS A 375 -8.27 23.09 -4.23
C HIS A 375 -9.57 23.37 -3.47
N ASP A 376 -10.47 24.16 -4.04
CA ASP A 376 -11.81 24.41 -3.49
C ASP A 376 -12.74 23.22 -3.76
N ARG A 377 -12.49 22.13 -3.02
CA ARG A 377 -13.20 20.84 -3.12
C ARG A 377 -13.29 20.17 -1.76
N HIS A 378 -14.06 19.09 -1.66
CA HIS A 378 -14.06 18.24 -0.49
C HIS A 378 -12.76 17.47 -0.36
N HIS A 379 -12.21 17.43 0.85
CA HIS A 379 -11.00 16.69 1.20
C HIS A 379 -11.33 15.63 2.25
N PHE A 380 -10.59 14.53 2.21
CA PHE A 380 -10.80 13.45 3.16
C PHE A 380 -10.01 13.71 4.46
N ARG A 381 -8.74 13.31 4.54
CA ARG A 381 -7.91 13.48 5.75
C ARG A 381 -6.68 14.34 5.50
N GLU A 382 -6.42 14.72 4.29
CA GLU A 382 -5.27 15.52 3.92
C GLU A 382 -5.64 16.57 2.85
N PHE A 383 -4.86 17.63 2.81
CA PHE A 383 -5.03 18.73 1.88
C PHE A 383 -3.71 19.45 1.62
N GLN A 384 -3.65 20.21 0.54
CA GLN A 384 -2.50 21.04 0.22
C GLN A 384 -2.68 22.48 0.70
N VAL A 385 -1.56 23.09 1.12
CA VAL A 385 -1.45 24.49 1.57
C VAL A 385 -0.51 25.23 0.62
N ARG A 386 -0.97 26.32 0.00
CA ARG A 386 -0.11 27.22 -0.77
C ARG A 386 0.61 28.16 0.18
N THR A 387 1.88 28.43 -0.13
CA THR A 387 2.75 29.27 0.71
C THR A 387 3.39 30.37 -0.13
N ASP A 388 3.50 31.59 0.42
CA ASP A 388 4.20 32.72 -0.20
C ASP A 388 5.72 32.55 -0.07
N GLN A 389 6.20 31.95 1.02
CA GLN A 389 7.59 31.58 1.24
C GLN A 389 7.88 30.17 0.66
N PRO A 390 9.16 29.82 0.44
CA PRO A 390 9.53 28.49 -0.01
C PRO A 390 9.05 27.41 0.97
N ALA A 391 8.21 26.49 0.50
CA ALA A 391 7.66 25.40 1.31
C ALA A 391 8.73 24.50 1.98
N PRO A 392 9.89 24.22 1.34
CA PRO A 392 10.98 23.50 2.03
C PRO A 392 11.50 24.22 3.26
N ALA A 393 11.58 25.56 3.25
CA ALA A 393 12.05 26.35 4.40
C ALA A 393 11.02 26.31 5.56
N LEU A 394 9.72 26.41 5.21
CA LEU A 394 8.64 26.26 6.18
C LEU A 394 8.62 24.86 6.79
N ARG A 395 8.75 23.80 5.98
CA ARG A 395 8.88 22.42 6.46
C ARG A 395 10.04 22.27 7.44
N ASP A 396 11.21 22.81 7.12
CA ASP A 396 12.40 22.68 7.97
C ASP A 396 12.20 23.44 9.30
N GLY A 397 11.58 24.65 9.26
CA GLY A 397 11.22 25.39 10.47
C GLY A 397 10.18 24.68 11.33
N LEU A 398 9.19 24.03 10.72
CA LEU A 398 8.22 23.18 11.43
C LEU A 398 8.90 21.97 12.06
N LEU A 399 9.82 21.33 11.33
CA LEU A 399 10.56 20.17 11.83
C LEU A 399 11.41 20.55 13.06
N ASP A 400 12.05 21.73 13.04
CA ASP A 400 12.79 22.27 14.19
C ASP A 400 11.87 22.56 15.39
N ALA A 401 10.59 22.87 15.12
CA ALA A 401 9.55 23.04 16.13
C ALA A 401 8.88 21.72 16.58
N GLY A 402 9.31 20.56 16.04
CA GLY A 402 8.79 19.26 16.39
C GLY A 402 7.58 18.78 15.57
N TYR A 403 7.29 19.42 14.42
CA TYR A 403 6.17 19.05 13.54
C TYR A 403 6.65 18.64 12.16
N ALA A 404 6.23 17.47 11.70
CA ALA A 404 6.57 16.95 10.37
C ALA A 404 5.40 17.14 9.40
N VAL A 405 5.68 17.80 8.26
CA VAL A 405 4.76 17.95 7.13
C VAL A 405 5.51 17.68 5.82
N HIS A 406 4.79 17.42 4.72
CA HIS A 406 5.43 17.31 3.40
C HIS A 406 5.57 18.69 2.72
N ALA A 407 6.76 18.99 2.19
CA ALA A 407 6.90 19.98 1.13
C ALA A 407 6.74 19.25 -0.21
N VAL A 408 5.67 19.57 -0.95
CA VAL A 408 5.32 18.89 -2.21
C VAL A 408 6.10 19.48 -3.38
N ASP A 409 6.27 20.79 -3.36
CA ASP A 409 7.07 21.57 -4.31
C ASP A 409 7.56 22.87 -3.64
N GLU A 410 7.98 23.85 -4.44
CA GLU A 410 8.55 25.10 -3.94
C GLU A 410 7.57 25.96 -3.13
N HIS A 411 6.27 25.87 -3.43
CA HIS A 411 5.24 26.71 -2.82
C HIS A 411 4.03 25.94 -2.28
N ARG A 412 4.16 24.63 -2.06
CA ARG A 412 3.09 23.82 -1.51
C ARG A 412 3.58 22.87 -0.42
N LEU A 413 2.91 22.97 0.72
CA LEU A 413 2.94 21.93 1.75
C LEU A 413 1.75 20.99 1.55
N GLN A 414 1.83 19.80 2.10
CA GLN A 414 0.70 18.90 2.30
C GLN A 414 0.64 18.49 3.75
N VAL A 415 -0.55 18.56 4.32
CA VAL A 415 -0.85 18.29 5.72
C VAL A 415 -1.91 17.20 5.77
N CYS A 416 -1.66 16.18 6.56
CA CYS A 416 -2.60 15.10 6.85
C CYS A 416 -2.96 15.13 8.34
N VAL A 417 -4.22 14.94 8.67
CA VAL A 417 -4.69 14.84 10.05
C VAL A 417 -5.56 13.60 10.21
N THR A 418 -5.19 12.80 11.20
CA THR A 418 -5.94 11.65 11.68
C THR A 418 -6.23 11.81 13.17
N GLU A 419 -6.99 10.92 13.76
CA GLU A 419 -7.31 10.94 15.19
C GLU A 419 -6.07 10.88 16.09
N THR A 420 -4.95 10.34 15.58
CA THR A 420 -3.68 10.22 16.34
C THR A 420 -3.00 11.57 16.60
N VAL A 421 -3.31 12.59 15.78
CA VAL A 421 -2.70 13.94 15.89
C VAL A 421 -3.73 15.07 15.97
N ALA A 422 -5.02 14.76 16.00
CA ALA A 422 -6.08 15.79 16.02
C ALA A 422 -5.98 16.73 17.23
N ASP A 423 -5.58 16.22 18.39
CA ASP A 423 -5.35 17.01 19.62
C ASP A 423 -4.06 17.87 19.57
N ARG A 424 -3.22 17.71 18.56
CA ARG A 424 -1.97 18.44 18.34
C ARG A 424 -2.08 19.58 17.34
N THR A 425 -3.24 19.79 16.73
CA THR A 425 -3.47 20.81 15.70
C THR A 425 -3.23 22.23 16.21
N ASP A 426 -3.50 22.51 17.49
CA ASP A 426 -3.22 23.84 18.09
C ASP A 426 -1.74 24.17 18.03
N GLY A 427 -0.88 23.24 18.41
CA GLY A 427 0.56 23.42 18.37
C GLY A 427 1.10 23.57 16.94
N LEU A 428 0.56 22.83 15.96
CA LEU A 428 0.91 23.02 14.55
C LEU A 428 0.56 24.45 14.06
N ILE A 429 -0.62 24.96 14.42
CA ILE A 429 -1.04 26.33 14.06
C ILE A 429 -0.10 27.38 14.69
N GLU A 430 0.29 27.21 15.96
CA GLU A 430 1.25 28.11 16.61
C GLU A 430 2.64 28.06 15.94
N ALA A 431 3.11 26.86 15.60
CA ALA A 431 4.37 26.67 14.89
C ALA A 431 4.33 27.31 13.49
N LEU A 432 3.24 27.09 12.72
CA LEU A 432 3.04 27.74 11.40
C LEU A 432 3.10 29.27 11.50
N ARG A 433 2.44 29.88 12.48
CA ARG A 433 2.50 31.34 12.69
C ARG A 433 3.91 31.83 13.03
N GLY A 434 4.73 30.99 13.63
CA GLY A 434 6.11 31.33 13.99
C GLY A 434 7.10 31.24 12.82
N VAL A 435 6.77 30.51 11.78
CA VAL A 435 7.67 30.26 10.63
C VAL A 435 7.16 30.85 9.31
N ALA A 436 5.85 31.13 9.16
CA ALA A 436 5.24 31.81 8.03
C ALA A 436 5.43 33.33 8.15
#